data_c4912e5446a10ada5e393ccd0cf7ea34
#
_entry.id   c4912e5446a10ada5e393ccd0cf7ea34
#
_cell.length_a   1.000
_cell.length_b   1.000
_cell.length_c   1.000
_cell.angle_alpha   90.00
_cell.angle_beta   90.00
_cell.angle_gamma   90.00
#
_symmetry.space_group_name_H-M   'P 1'
#
loop_
_entity.id
_entity.type
_entity.pdbx_description
1 polymer ?
#
loop_
_entity_poly.entity_id
_entity_poly.type
_entity_poly.pdbx_seq_one_letter_code
_entity_poly.pdbx_strand_id
1 'polypeptide(L)'
;MTNRTDILRDDASDPFAGERLKVSYFHDREKVLNLRDAWSSWNGFKFADYYYDVDYEYFCIRNTCGTYDICPMQKYLVEGEDALPMLNRMVTRDLNKLR
;
A
#
# COMPACT_ATOMS: atom_id res chain seq x y z
N MET A 1 -24.54 1.07 7.11
CA MET A 1 -23.21 1.45 6.63
C MET A 1 -22.45 0.17 6.30
N THR A 2 -22.44 -0.21 5.06
CA THR A 2 -21.68 -1.37 4.58
C THR A 2 -20.20 -0.97 4.61
N ASN A 3 -19.41 -1.72 5.39
CA ASN A 3 -17.98 -1.55 5.47
C ASN A 3 -17.37 -1.83 4.08
N ARG A 4 -16.88 -0.80 3.41
CA ARG A 4 -16.33 -0.84 2.05
C ARG A 4 -15.03 -1.65 1.92
N THR A 5 -14.66 -2.35 2.98
CA THR A 5 -13.52 -3.27 3.03
C THR A 5 -13.90 -4.69 2.65
N ASP A 6 -15.15 -4.92 2.22
CA ASP A 6 -15.66 -6.25 1.95
C ASP A 6 -15.47 -6.65 0.49
N ILE A 7 -14.53 -7.54 0.33
CA ILE A 7 -14.68 -8.80 -0.38
C ILE A 7 -14.65 -8.66 -1.89
N LEU A 8 -13.48 -8.93 -2.39
CA LEU A 8 -13.31 -9.43 -3.74
C LEU A 8 -14.19 -10.67 -3.93
N ARG A 9 -15.08 -10.63 -4.95
CA ARG A 9 -15.80 -11.80 -5.39
C ARG A 9 -14.80 -12.86 -5.80
N ASP A 10 -15.04 -14.10 -5.38
CA ASP A 10 -14.31 -15.26 -5.84
C ASP A 10 -14.52 -15.41 -7.35
N ASP A 11 -13.67 -14.77 -8.12
CA ASP A 11 -13.53 -15.03 -9.53
C ASP A 11 -12.53 -16.19 -9.66
N ALA A 12 -12.90 -17.23 -10.39
CA ALA A 12 -12.07 -18.42 -10.57
C ALA A 12 -10.70 -18.12 -11.24
N SER A 13 -10.54 -16.92 -11.78
CA SER A 13 -9.28 -16.40 -12.35
C SER A 13 -8.45 -15.60 -11.33
N ASP A 14 -8.99 -15.30 -10.15
CA ASP A 14 -8.27 -14.54 -9.13
C ASP A 14 -7.22 -15.44 -8.44
N PRO A 15 -5.92 -15.11 -8.53
CA PRO A 15 -4.86 -15.88 -7.88
C PRO A 15 -5.00 -15.93 -6.35
N PHE A 16 -5.86 -15.08 -5.77
CA PHE A 16 -6.15 -15.01 -4.34
C PHE A 16 -7.55 -15.54 -3.99
N ALA A 17 -8.20 -16.31 -4.90
CA ALA A 17 -9.48 -16.94 -4.64
C ALA A 17 -9.42 -17.78 -3.35
N GLY A 18 -10.28 -17.46 -2.39
CA GLY A 18 -10.28 -18.08 -1.06
C GLY A 18 -9.50 -17.32 0.03
N GLU A 19 -8.69 -16.33 -0.31
CA GLU A 19 -8.06 -15.43 0.66
C GLU A 19 -8.94 -14.19 0.90
N ARG A 20 -9.21 -13.89 2.18
CA ARG A 20 -9.90 -12.64 2.56
C ARG A 20 -8.91 -11.48 2.60
N LEU A 21 -8.54 -10.97 1.44
CA LEU A 21 -7.70 -9.79 1.35
C LEU A 21 -8.53 -8.51 1.45
N LYS A 22 -7.99 -7.52 2.15
CA LYS A 22 -8.53 -6.16 2.15
C LYS A 22 -8.17 -5.47 0.84
N VAL A 23 -8.94 -4.48 0.47
CA VAL A 23 -8.59 -3.56 -0.62
C VAL A 23 -8.40 -2.15 -0.07
N SER A 24 -7.54 -1.39 -0.71
CA SER A 24 -7.32 0.00 -0.35
C SER A 24 -8.46 0.91 -0.85
N TYR A 25 -8.47 2.15 -0.39
CA TYR A 25 -9.41 3.16 -0.90
C TYR A 25 -9.16 3.51 -2.38
N PHE A 26 -7.99 3.18 -2.91
CA PHE A 26 -7.60 3.44 -4.29
C PHE A 26 -7.85 2.26 -5.23
N HIS A 27 -8.28 1.12 -4.71
CA HIS A 27 -8.40 -0.13 -5.45
C HIS A 27 -9.22 -0.01 -6.74
N ASP A 28 -10.37 0.68 -6.69
CA ASP A 28 -11.22 0.87 -7.88
C ASP A 28 -10.45 1.64 -8.98
N ARG A 29 -9.60 2.57 -8.58
CA ARG A 29 -8.75 3.33 -9.50
C ARG A 29 -7.60 2.47 -10.02
N GLU A 30 -6.96 1.72 -9.15
CA GLU A 30 -5.89 0.79 -9.51
C GLU A 30 -6.37 -0.26 -10.50
N LYS A 31 -7.55 -0.83 -10.28
CA LYS A 31 -8.16 -1.83 -11.16
C LYS A 31 -8.34 -1.31 -12.59
N VAL A 32 -8.74 -0.05 -12.77
CA VAL A 32 -8.89 0.55 -14.09
C VAL A 32 -7.55 0.79 -14.76
N LEU A 33 -6.52 1.10 -14.00
CA LEU A 33 -5.18 1.42 -14.50
C LEU A 33 -4.29 0.19 -14.69
N ASN A 34 -4.59 -0.91 -14.00
CA ASN A 34 -3.80 -2.14 -14.07
C ASN A 34 -4.10 -2.92 -15.36
N LEU A 35 -3.43 -2.52 -16.43
CA LEU A 35 -3.62 -3.10 -17.76
C LEU A 35 -3.10 -4.53 -17.89
N ARG A 36 -2.30 -4.99 -16.95
CA ARG A 36 -1.73 -6.34 -16.92
C ARG A 36 -2.47 -7.29 -16.00
N ASP A 37 -3.44 -6.78 -15.25
CA ASP A 37 -4.13 -7.54 -14.20
C ASP A 37 -3.16 -8.23 -13.22
N ALA A 38 -2.01 -7.57 -12.99
CA ALA A 38 -0.97 -8.04 -12.12
C ALA A 38 -1.24 -7.61 -10.68
N TRP A 39 -1.54 -8.58 -9.83
CA TRP A 39 -1.89 -8.35 -8.42
C TRP A 39 -1.01 -9.16 -7.50
N SER A 40 -0.69 -8.57 -6.36
CA SER A 40 0.03 -9.20 -5.26
C SER A 40 -0.69 -8.96 -3.93
N SER A 41 -0.31 -9.71 -2.92
CA SER A 41 -0.78 -9.48 -1.56
C SER A 41 0.34 -8.96 -0.68
N TRP A 42 0.03 -7.93 0.10
CA TRP A 42 0.95 -7.37 1.08
C TRP A 42 0.20 -6.97 2.35
N ASN A 43 0.62 -7.53 3.47
CA ASN A 43 0.05 -7.25 4.79
C ASN A 43 -1.48 -7.37 4.85
N GLY A 44 -2.02 -8.39 4.17
CA GLY A 44 -3.45 -8.67 4.11
C GLY A 44 -4.25 -7.77 3.16
N PHE A 45 -3.56 -7.00 2.32
CA PHE A 45 -4.18 -6.21 1.25
C PHE A 45 -3.84 -6.79 -0.11
N LYS A 46 -4.80 -6.74 -1.03
CA LYS A 46 -4.56 -6.91 -2.46
C LYS A 46 -4.15 -5.55 -3.03
N PHE A 47 -3.06 -5.52 -3.77
CA PHE A 47 -2.55 -4.31 -4.41
C PHE A 47 -2.02 -4.62 -5.81
N ALA A 48 -1.94 -3.62 -6.67
CA ALA A 48 -1.35 -3.75 -7.99
C ALA A 48 0.17 -3.93 -7.87
N ASP A 49 0.69 -5.01 -8.43
CA ASP A 49 2.12 -5.30 -8.44
C ASP A 49 2.86 -4.36 -9.40
N TYR A 50 2.33 -4.22 -10.58
CA TYR A 50 2.68 -3.19 -11.57
C TYR A 50 1.48 -2.96 -12.50
N TYR A 51 1.42 -1.81 -13.15
CA TYR A 51 0.26 -1.40 -13.96
C TYR A 51 0.41 -1.73 -15.44
N TYR A 52 1.59 -1.53 -15.98
CA TYR A 52 1.87 -1.74 -17.40
C TYR A 52 3.15 -2.53 -17.64
N ASP A 53 4.29 -1.98 -17.22
CA ASP A 53 5.62 -2.58 -17.40
C ASP A 53 6.56 -2.02 -16.34
N VAL A 54 7.33 -2.89 -15.69
CA VAL A 54 8.20 -2.53 -14.56
C VAL A 54 9.28 -1.53 -14.98
N ASP A 55 9.91 -1.75 -16.14
CA ASP A 55 10.97 -0.87 -16.62
C ASP A 55 10.41 0.51 -16.99
N TYR A 56 9.24 0.55 -17.62
CA TYR A 56 8.56 1.78 -17.94
C TYR A 56 8.21 2.60 -16.68
N GLU A 57 7.63 1.95 -15.67
CA GLU A 57 7.28 2.60 -14.40
C GLU A 57 8.52 3.09 -13.66
N TYR A 58 9.61 2.31 -13.66
CA TYR A 58 10.89 2.73 -13.12
C TYR A 58 11.41 4.02 -13.77
N PHE A 59 11.42 4.07 -15.10
CA PHE A 59 11.86 5.27 -15.83
C PHE A 59 10.92 6.47 -15.61
N CYS A 60 9.62 6.24 -15.48
CA CYS A 60 8.68 7.31 -15.12
C CYS A 60 9.02 7.93 -13.75
N ILE A 61 9.27 7.10 -12.74
CA ILE A 61 9.64 7.58 -11.40
C ILE A 61 10.96 8.35 -11.44
N ARG A 62 11.92 7.89 -12.24
CA ARG A 62 13.25 8.51 -12.33
C ARG A 62 13.25 9.85 -13.08
N ASN A 63 12.42 10.01 -14.08
CA ASN A 63 12.45 11.15 -15.00
C ASN A 63 11.31 12.14 -14.79
N THR A 64 10.23 11.71 -14.13
CA THR A 64 9.05 12.55 -13.87
C THR A 64 8.63 12.46 -12.42
N CYS A 65 7.48 11.90 -12.15
CA CYS A 65 7.05 11.57 -10.80
C CYS A 65 6.18 10.30 -10.81
N GLY A 66 6.09 9.62 -9.67
CA GLY A 66 5.21 8.49 -9.47
C GLY A 66 4.45 8.62 -8.17
N THR A 67 3.27 8.02 -8.13
CA THR A 67 2.50 7.82 -6.92
C THR A 67 2.26 6.33 -6.75
N TYR A 68 2.22 5.86 -5.52
CA TYR A 68 1.87 4.49 -5.22
C TYR A 68 1.10 4.41 -3.90
N ASP A 69 0.29 3.37 -3.78
CA ASP A 69 -0.52 3.15 -2.60
C ASP A 69 0.28 2.52 -1.47
N ILE A 70 0.35 3.20 -0.34
CA ILE A 70 1.00 2.72 0.89
C ILE A 70 0.01 2.26 1.95
N CYS A 71 -1.27 2.06 1.61
CA CYS A 71 -2.28 1.60 2.56
C CYS A 71 -1.88 0.29 3.28
N PRO A 72 -1.20 -0.67 2.62
CA PRO A 72 -0.73 -1.89 3.30
C PRO A 72 0.32 -1.66 4.38
N MET A 73 1.04 -0.53 4.37
CA MET A 73 2.02 -0.22 5.41
C MET A 73 1.33 0.06 6.75
N GLN A 74 1.85 -0.51 7.82
CA GLN A 74 1.37 -0.24 9.17
C GLN A 74 1.65 1.21 9.58
N LYS A 75 0.67 1.84 10.19
CA LYS A 75 0.78 3.19 10.77
C LYS A 75 0.54 3.09 12.26
N TYR A 76 1.42 3.69 13.03
CA TYR A 76 1.33 3.70 14.50
C TYR A 76 1.26 5.13 14.97
N LEU A 77 0.29 5.42 15.82
CA LEU A 77 0.24 6.66 16.61
C LEU A 77 0.88 6.36 17.95
N VAL A 78 1.92 7.11 18.30
CA VAL A 78 2.63 6.99 19.58
C VAL A 78 2.50 8.33 20.31
N GLU A 79 1.86 8.31 21.47
CA GLU A 79 1.55 9.52 22.25
C GLU A 79 2.08 9.38 23.68
N GLY A 80 2.36 10.51 24.30
CA GLY A 80 2.84 10.61 25.68
C GLY A 80 4.10 11.45 25.80
N GLU A 81 4.41 11.88 27.02
CA GLU A 81 5.58 12.75 27.30
C GLU A 81 6.89 12.08 26.90
N ASP A 82 7.00 10.77 27.04
CA ASP A 82 8.20 9.99 26.71
C ASP A 82 8.21 9.45 25.27
N ALA A 83 7.15 9.70 24.47
CA ALA A 83 7.04 9.14 23.11
C ALA A 83 8.21 9.54 22.21
N LEU A 84 8.51 10.83 22.14
CA LEU A 84 9.62 11.33 21.31
C LEU A 84 11.01 10.88 21.83
N PRO A 85 11.34 10.99 23.12
CA PRO A 85 12.59 10.46 23.65
C PRO A 85 12.75 8.95 23.42
N MET A 86 11.70 8.16 23.60
CA MET A 86 11.71 6.73 23.36
C MET A 86 12.02 6.41 21.89
N LEU A 87 11.25 6.99 20.97
CA LEU A 87 11.43 6.77 19.54
C LEU A 87 12.80 7.22 19.06
N ASN A 88 13.29 8.34 19.56
CA ASN A 88 14.61 8.87 19.19
C ASN A 88 15.78 7.95 19.61
N ARG A 89 15.55 7.07 20.59
CA ARG A 89 16.51 6.04 20.99
C ARG A 89 16.48 4.80 20.08
N MET A 90 15.33 4.56 19.42
CA MET A 90 15.12 3.38 18.59
C MET A 90 15.56 3.56 17.15
N VAL A 91 15.65 4.80 16.68
CA VAL A 91 16.00 5.11 15.29
C VAL A 91 17.33 5.85 15.18
N THR A 92 17.98 5.72 14.06
CA THR A 92 19.29 6.37 13.81
C THR A 92 19.16 7.86 13.46
N ARG A 93 17.97 8.29 13.05
CA ARG A 93 17.68 9.69 12.70
C ARG A 93 17.29 10.48 13.94
N ASP A 94 17.78 11.70 14.05
CA ASP A 94 17.36 12.62 15.11
C ASP A 94 15.94 13.14 14.85
N LEU A 95 14.98 12.60 15.60
CA LEU A 95 13.56 12.94 15.45
C LEU A 95 13.21 14.35 15.92
N ASN A 96 14.07 14.99 16.74
CA ASN A 96 13.86 16.38 17.15
C ASN A 96 13.99 17.35 15.95
N LYS A 97 14.60 16.92 14.86
CA LYS A 97 14.77 17.71 13.64
C LYS A 97 13.66 17.47 12.60
N LEU A 98 12.70 16.61 12.87
CA LEU A 98 11.54 16.44 12.00
C LEU A 98 10.61 17.65 12.17
N ARG A 99 10.21 18.23 11.04
CA ARG A 99 9.25 19.35 10.96
C ARG A 99 8.01 18.91 10.21
#